data_f452dd328833e0abd5730994e1454d86
#
_entry.id   f452dd328833e0abd5730994e1454d86
#
_cell.length_a   1.000
_cell.length_b   1.000
_cell.length_c   1.000
_cell.angle_alpha   90.00
_cell.angle_beta   90.00
_cell.angle_gamma   90.00
#
_symmetry.space_group_name_H-M   'P 1'
#
loop_
_entity.id
_entity.type
_entity.pdbx_description
1 polymer ?
#
loop_
_entity_poly.entity_id
_entity_poly.type
_entity_poly.pdbx_seq_one_letter_code
_entity_poly.pdbx_strand_id
1 'polypeptide(L)'
;MPKSNPLREILGDLPFTAEIDWMLRSKNRPRRDHFNLDRLQKSLPASVEAVKPFAKNAPRGKKVLFFATLHYWIEQSAYLGLALAGLGHDVTLLTLPYSEWHKEKDKFTQRQRILHTKDALASLSPLVKHASMLDLKPVVELPERIQADIKEISLWDAQYTLMREEVDMNNPSDRALYELRIERNTFAAKTALQFIQDEKPDVVLIPNGLILELGIVFRVARYLGIDAVTYEFNDQREQIWLAQNSSIMRQETDYLVEARYSQPMTDEIYERVADLENARRGARVWGKSKRLWQYVSSQGAAETRKMLNLDDRPIVMLAANVLGDSLTLGRDIFASSMTEWITKTVQYFAKRTDVQLVIRVHPGEKLVPQAKSMGTVVKEALPELPSHIHVIGALDKINTYDLIEIANVGLAYTTTVGLETAMNGRPVISCGQTHYRGRGITLDPSTWDEYYATLEKVLSDIPAHQMNEKQIEFAWNYAYRFFFEYPRPFPWRLMNFWDDLEVWPLEKVLSEEGMTQFKDTFGFLVGEPFTWKN
;
A
#
# COMPACT_ATOMS: atom_id res chain seq x y z
N MET A 1 7.45 -24.98 -7.59
CA MET A 1 6.46 -24.34 -8.48
C MET A 1 5.90 -25.39 -9.45
N PRO A 2 4.60 -25.41 -9.77
CA PRO A 2 4.10 -26.27 -10.83
C PRO A 2 4.72 -25.82 -12.15
N LYS A 3 5.43 -26.72 -12.83
CA LYS A 3 6.03 -26.47 -14.14
C LYS A 3 4.93 -26.11 -15.14
N SER A 4 5.22 -25.20 -16.06
CA SER A 4 4.36 -24.86 -17.19
C SER A 4 3.99 -26.13 -17.98
N ASN A 5 2.81 -26.14 -18.58
CA ASN A 5 2.39 -27.28 -19.39
C ASN A 5 3.25 -27.33 -20.68
N PRO A 6 4.08 -28.38 -20.89
CA PRO A 6 5.02 -28.42 -22.02
C PRO A 6 4.34 -28.26 -23.38
N LEU A 7 3.11 -28.78 -23.52
CA LEU A 7 2.33 -28.63 -24.75
C LEU A 7 1.96 -27.15 -25.03
N ARG A 8 1.66 -26.36 -23.99
CA ARG A 8 1.36 -24.94 -24.13
C ARG A 8 2.59 -24.11 -24.45
N GLU A 9 3.76 -24.49 -23.97
CA GLU A 9 5.02 -23.85 -24.37
C GLU A 9 5.26 -24.05 -25.85
N ILE A 10 5.17 -25.29 -26.35
CA ILE A 10 5.30 -25.62 -27.76
C ILE A 10 4.27 -24.85 -28.61
N LEU A 11 3.01 -24.84 -28.19
CA LEU A 11 1.97 -24.08 -28.88
C LEU A 11 2.22 -22.57 -28.82
N GLY A 12 2.82 -22.08 -27.72
CA GLY A 12 3.17 -20.68 -27.55
C GLY A 12 4.28 -20.20 -28.50
N ASP A 13 5.19 -21.12 -28.89
CA ASP A 13 6.27 -20.85 -29.83
C ASP A 13 5.81 -20.91 -31.30
N LEU A 14 4.72 -21.61 -31.58
CA LEU A 14 4.19 -21.70 -32.93
C LEU A 14 3.40 -20.43 -33.31
N PRO A 15 3.58 -19.89 -34.52
CA PRO A 15 2.84 -18.71 -34.98
C PRO A 15 1.34 -19.01 -35.08
N PHE A 16 0.52 -18.01 -34.80
CA PHE A 16 -0.95 -17.99 -34.92
C PHE A 16 -1.73 -18.99 -34.04
N THR A 17 -1.11 -19.83 -33.26
CA THR A 17 -1.83 -20.85 -32.46
C THR A 17 -2.69 -20.21 -31.37
N ALA A 18 -2.17 -19.25 -30.64
CA ALA A 18 -2.91 -18.54 -29.60
C ALA A 18 -4.02 -17.66 -30.19
N GLU A 19 -3.77 -17.03 -31.32
CA GLU A 19 -4.71 -16.16 -32.05
C GLU A 19 -5.89 -16.98 -32.62
N ILE A 20 -5.61 -18.13 -33.22
CA ILE A 20 -6.66 -19.03 -33.74
C ILE A 20 -7.51 -19.57 -32.58
N ASP A 21 -6.87 -20.05 -31.50
CA ASP A 21 -7.61 -20.50 -30.33
C ASP A 21 -8.44 -19.37 -29.70
N TRP A 22 -7.90 -18.15 -29.65
CA TRP A 22 -8.61 -16.97 -29.20
C TRP A 22 -9.85 -16.67 -30.07
N MET A 23 -9.70 -16.64 -31.38
CA MET A 23 -10.81 -16.42 -32.32
C MET A 23 -11.91 -17.48 -32.20
N LEU A 24 -11.52 -18.76 -32.01
CA LEU A 24 -12.47 -19.87 -31.89
C LEU A 24 -13.20 -19.88 -30.54
N ARG A 25 -12.55 -19.39 -29.47
CA ARG A 25 -13.09 -19.43 -28.10
C ARG A 25 -13.83 -18.15 -27.68
N SER A 26 -13.56 -17.02 -28.31
CA SER A 26 -13.90 -15.69 -27.79
C SER A 26 -15.41 -15.46 -27.52
N LYS A 27 -16.29 -16.27 -28.09
CA LYS A 27 -17.73 -16.01 -28.00
C LYS A 27 -18.52 -16.86 -26.97
N ASN A 28 -18.00 -18.00 -26.46
CA ASN A 28 -18.86 -18.95 -25.74
C ASN A 28 -18.20 -19.77 -24.60
N ARG A 29 -17.00 -19.50 -24.13
CA ARG A 29 -16.39 -20.29 -23.06
C ARG A 29 -15.87 -19.42 -21.91
N PRO A 30 -16.24 -19.71 -20.64
CA PRO A 30 -15.68 -19.03 -19.49
C PRO A 30 -14.15 -19.27 -19.47
N ARG A 31 -13.40 -18.19 -19.22
CA ARG A 31 -11.96 -18.27 -19.08
C ARG A 31 -11.58 -19.04 -17.83
N ARG A 32 -10.60 -19.90 -17.97
CA ARG A 32 -10.03 -20.66 -16.83
C ARG A 32 -9.03 -19.84 -16.03
N ASP A 33 -8.76 -18.61 -16.45
CA ASP A 33 -7.77 -17.74 -15.84
C ASP A 33 -8.46 -16.62 -15.03
N HIS A 34 -7.88 -16.26 -13.88
CA HIS A 34 -8.36 -15.15 -13.06
C HIS A 34 -8.19 -13.78 -13.71
N PHE A 35 -7.43 -13.68 -14.80
CA PHE A 35 -7.28 -12.46 -15.59
C PHE A 35 -8.50 -12.28 -16.51
N ASN A 36 -9.44 -11.46 -16.09
CA ASN A 36 -10.69 -11.23 -16.82
C ASN A 36 -11.00 -9.74 -16.94
N LEU A 37 -11.16 -9.27 -18.17
CA LEU A 37 -11.53 -7.89 -18.51
C LEU A 37 -12.89 -7.82 -19.25
N ASP A 38 -13.73 -8.86 -19.17
CA ASP A 38 -15.00 -8.93 -19.91
C ASP A 38 -15.99 -7.83 -19.51
N ARG A 39 -16.02 -7.47 -18.21
CA ARG A 39 -16.87 -6.37 -17.73
C ARG A 39 -16.40 -5.04 -18.28
N LEU A 40 -15.08 -4.82 -18.28
CA LEU A 40 -14.47 -3.64 -18.88
C LEU A 40 -14.80 -3.53 -20.37
N GLN A 41 -14.60 -4.61 -21.14
CA GLN A 41 -14.88 -4.65 -22.57
C GLN A 41 -16.33 -4.27 -22.90
N LYS A 42 -17.27 -4.69 -22.08
CA LYS A 42 -18.70 -4.39 -22.27
C LYS A 42 -19.08 -2.96 -21.93
N SER A 43 -18.45 -2.38 -20.91
CA SER A 43 -18.82 -1.05 -20.37
C SER A 43 -18.10 0.11 -21.08
N LEU A 44 -16.87 -0.10 -21.55
CA LEU A 44 -16.05 0.96 -22.15
C LEU A 44 -16.71 1.71 -23.32
N PRO A 45 -17.38 1.07 -24.31
CA PRO A 45 -17.93 1.79 -25.44
C PRO A 45 -18.90 2.92 -25.04
N ALA A 46 -19.81 2.65 -24.09
CA ALA A 46 -20.73 3.65 -23.58
C ALA A 46 -20.01 4.76 -22.83
N SER A 47 -19.01 4.40 -22.00
CA SER A 47 -18.21 5.34 -21.25
C SER A 47 -17.37 6.27 -22.12
N VAL A 48 -16.82 5.76 -23.23
CA VAL A 48 -16.10 6.56 -24.22
C VAL A 48 -17.04 7.57 -24.89
N GLU A 49 -18.24 7.16 -25.30
CA GLU A 49 -19.21 8.08 -25.90
C GLU A 49 -19.62 9.18 -24.89
N ALA A 50 -19.81 8.83 -23.63
CA ALA A 50 -20.16 9.79 -22.57
C ALA A 50 -19.05 10.83 -22.32
N VAL A 51 -17.76 10.47 -22.49
CA VAL A 51 -16.61 11.37 -22.27
C VAL A 51 -16.31 12.28 -23.47
N LYS A 52 -16.63 11.86 -24.70
CA LYS A 52 -16.31 12.64 -25.92
C LYS A 52 -16.71 14.12 -25.87
N PRO A 53 -17.91 14.51 -25.40
CA PRO A 53 -18.31 15.91 -25.32
C PRO A 53 -17.39 16.74 -24.39
N PHE A 54 -16.96 16.15 -23.27
CA PHE A 54 -16.06 16.81 -22.33
C PHE A 54 -14.68 17.00 -22.97
N ALA A 55 -14.09 15.95 -23.50
CA ALA A 55 -12.78 15.98 -24.14
C ALA A 55 -12.71 16.98 -25.32
N LYS A 56 -13.80 17.11 -26.10
CA LYS A 56 -13.87 18.08 -27.21
C LYS A 56 -13.80 19.54 -26.75
N ASN A 57 -14.35 19.83 -25.58
CA ASN A 57 -14.47 21.19 -25.04
C ASN A 57 -13.39 21.54 -24.02
N ALA A 58 -12.60 20.55 -23.58
CA ALA A 58 -11.56 20.76 -22.60
C ALA A 58 -10.35 21.51 -23.18
N PRO A 59 -9.66 22.35 -22.38
CA PRO A 59 -8.39 22.94 -22.77
C PRO A 59 -7.33 21.83 -22.93
N ARG A 60 -6.33 22.09 -23.77
CA ARG A 60 -5.21 21.13 -23.95
C ARG A 60 -4.45 20.97 -22.64
N GLY A 61 -4.41 19.75 -22.13
CA GLY A 61 -3.70 19.35 -20.91
C GLY A 61 -2.32 18.75 -21.18
N LYS A 62 -1.81 18.02 -20.20
CA LYS A 62 -0.51 17.35 -20.18
C LYS A 62 -0.55 16.02 -20.94
N LYS A 63 0.64 15.52 -21.33
CA LYS A 63 0.83 14.17 -21.83
C LYS A 63 1.04 13.23 -20.63
N VAL A 64 0.09 12.34 -20.41
CA VAL A 64 0.02 11.45 -19.23
C VAL A 64 0.25 10.02 -19.66
N LEU A 65 1.21 9.35 -19.02
CA LEU A 65 1.44 7.92 -19.17
C LEU A 65 0.92 7.18 -17.95
N PHE A 66 -0.06 6.30 -18.12
CA PHE A 66 -0.44 5.32 -17.09
C PHE A 66 0.33 4.03 -17.28
N PHE A 67 0.85 3.47 -16.20
CA PHE A 67 1.31 2.09 -16.17
C PHE A 67 0.41 1.25 -15.26
N ALA A 68 -0.08 0.12 -15.76
CA ALA A 68 -0.89 -0.82 -15.00
C ALA A 68 -0.55 -2.27 -15.31
N THR A 69 -0.44 -3.07 -14.26
CA THR A 69 -0.41 -4.53 -14.31
C THR A 69 -1.59 -5.07 -13.50
N LEU A 70 -1.89 -6.39 -13.59
CA LEU A 70 -3.04 -7.01 -12.96
C LEU A 70 -4.39 -6.46 -13.49
N HIS A 71 -5.39 -7.32 -13.62
CA HIS A 71 -6.64 -6.95 -14.29
C HIS A 71 -7.39 -5.79 -13.62
N TYR A 72 -7.47 -5.78 -12.29
CA TYR A 72 -8.20 -4.76 -11.55
C TYR A 72 -7.53 -3.36 -11.62
N TRP A 73 -6.20 -3.29 -11.68
CA TRP A 73 -5.52 -2.03 -11.92
C TRP A 73 -5.69 -1.56 -13.36
N ILE A 74 -5.71 -2.48 -14.34
CA ILE A 74 -5.98 -2.15 -15.75
C ILE A 74 -7.41 -1.61 -15.90
N GLU A 75 -8.40 -2.24 -15.27
CA GLU A 75 -9.79 -1.77 -15.27
C GLU A 75 -9.91 -0.34 -14.74
N GLN A 76 -9.35 -0.09 -13.57
CA GLN A 76 -9.40 1.23 -12.96
C GLN A 76 -8.62 2.28 -13.76
N SER A 77 -7.40 1.94 -14.23
CA SER A 77 -6.58 2.88 -15.02
C SER A 77 -7.23 3.23 -16.35
N ALA A 78 -8.01 2.34 -16.96
CA ALA A 78 -8.77 2.65 -18.18
C ALA A 78 -9.82 3.76 -17.93
N TYR A 79 -10.57 3.67 -16.83
CA TYR A 79 -11.57 4.69 -16.48
C TYR A 79 -10.93 6.00 -15.98
N LEU A 80 -9.86 5.90 -15.20
CA LEU A 80 -9.12 7.08 -14.77
C LEU A 80 -8.48 7.79 -15.98
N GLY A 81 -7.97 7.02 -16.93
CA GLY A 81 -7.47 7.55 -18.21
C GLY A 81 -8.54 8.26 -19.02
N LEU A 82 -9.77 7.71 -19.08
CA LEU A 82 -10.91 8.37 -19.73
C LEU A 82 -11.29 9.66 -19.00
N ALA A 83 -11.31 9.68 -17.67
CA ALA A 83 -11.58 10.90 -16.92
C ALA A 83 -10.56 12.01 -17.24
N LEU A 84 -9.26 11.67 -17.25
CA LEU A 84 -8.20 12.62 -17.60
C LEU A 84 -8.27 13.07 -19.08
N ALA A 85 -8.62 12.16 -19.99
CA ALA A 85 -8.88 12.51 -21.39
C ALA A 85 -10.08 13.46 -21.52
N GLY A 86 -11.14 13.25 -20.72
CA GLY A 86 -12.27 14.18 -20.60
C GLY A 86 -11.90 15.57 -20.12
N LEU A 87 -10.82 15.68 -19.31
CA LEU A 87 -10.23 16.93 -18.85
C LEU A 87 -9.22 17.54 -19.83
N GLY A 88 -9.00 16.93 -21.01
CA GLY A 88 -8.17 17.45 -22.08
C GLY A 88 -6.72 16.94 -22.09
N HIS A 89 -6.36 15.97 -21.26
CA HIS A 89 -5.02 15.38 -21.25
C HIS A 89 -4.84 14.37 -22.42
N ASP A 90 -3.62 14.30 -22.98
CA ASP A 90 -3.21 13.26 -23.96
C ASP A 90 -2.75 12.04 -23.18
N VAL A 91 -3.60 11.02 -23.11
CA VAL A 91 -3.41 9.87 -22.23
C VAL A 91 -2.98 8.64 -23.00
N THR A 92 -1.91 8.00 -22.52
CA THR A 92 -1.46 6.67 -22.96
C THR A 92 -1.52 5.69 -21.80
N LEU A 93 -2.21 4.56 -21.98
CA LEU A 93 -2.26 3.45 -21.04
C LEU A 93 -1.28 2.36 -21.49
N LEU A 94 -0.18 2.19 -20.76
CA LEU A 94 0.81 1.13 -20.94
C LEU A 94 0.48 -0.02 -20.01
N THR A 95 0.16 -1.19 -20.56
CA THR A 95 -0.25 -2.35 -19.75
C THR A 95 0.79 -3.45 -19.74
N LEU A 96 0.86 -4.15 -18.60
CA LEU A 96 1.58 -5.42 -18.47
C LEU A 96 0.60 -6.47 -17.94
N PRO A 97 -0.05 -7.27 -18.80
CA PRO A 97 -1.19 -8.11 -18.45
C PRO A 97 -0.78 -9.38 -17.69
N TYR A 98 -0.18 -9.25 -16.52
CA TYR A 98 0.05 -10.33 -15.58
C TYR A 98 -1.11 -10.46 -14.59
N SER A 99 -1.42 -11.69 -14.16
CA SER A 99 -2.43 -11.94 -13.13
C SER A 99 -1.84 -12.52 -11.86
N GLU A 100 -0.68 -13.16 -11.96
CA GLU A 100 0.01 -13.81 -10.86
C GLU A 100 1.50 -13.49 -10.97
N TRP A 101 1.97 -12.65 -10.06
CA TRP A 101 3.36 -12.17 -10.04
C TRP A 101 4.37 -13.22 -9.54
N HIS A 102 3.88 -14.29 -8.92
CA HIS A 102 4.69 -15.35 -8.27
C HIS A 102 4.77 -16.63 -9.09
N LYS A 103 4.18 -16.67 -10.27
CA LYS A 103 4.19 -17.87 -11.14
C LYS A 103 4.60 -17.52 -12.56
N GLU A 104 5.38 -18.39 -13.15
CA GLU A 104 5.59 -18.36 -14.60
C GLU A 104 4.29 -18.66 -15.33
N LYS A 105 4.14 -18.06 -16.48
CA LYS A 105 3.08 -18.35 -17.45
C LYS A 105 3.68 -18.79 -18.74
N ASP A 106 3.10 -19.83 -19.31
CA ASP A 106 3.45 -20.29 -20.64
C ASP A 106 3.18 -19.19 -21.69
N LYS A 107 3.99 -19.18 -22.76
CA LYS A 107 3.91 -18.21 -23.86
C LYS A 107 2.53 -18.16 -24.52
N PHE A 108 1.86 -19.31 -24.62
CA PHE A 108 0.53 -19.40 -25.21
C PHE A 108 -0.50 -18.59 -24.40
N THR A 109 -0.48 -18.77 -23.07
CA THR A 109 -1.33 -18.00 -22.16
C THR A 109 -1.00 -16.50 -22.19
N GLN A 110 0.29 -16.14 -22.24
CA GLN A 110 0.69 -14.74 -22.36
C GLN A 110 0.15 -14.09 -23.64
N ARG A 111 0.28 -14.75 -24.81
CA ARG A 111 -0.26 -14.26 -26.08
C ARG A 111 -1.78 -14.10 -26.03
N GLN A 112 -2.49 -15.04 -25.43
CA GLN A 112 -3.95 -14.92 -25.25
C GLN A 112 -4.33 -13.72 -24.35
N ARG A 113 -3.55 -13.42 -23.32
CA ARG A 113 -3.79 -12.24 -22.46
C ARG A 113 -3.54 -10.94 -23.20
N ILE A 114 -2.52 -10.87 -24.04
CA ILE A 114 -2.27 -9.71 -24.90
C ILE A 114 -3.47 -9.45 -25.78
N LEU A 115 -3.97 -10.49 -26.48
CA LEU A 115 -5.15 -10.39 -27.34
C LEU A 115 -6.38 -9.92 -26.56
N HIS A 116 -6.63 -10.54 -25.39
CA HIS A 116 -7.73 -10.14 -24.54
C HIS A 116 -7.66 -8.69 -24.11
N THR A 117 -6.48 -8.25 -23.67
CA THR A 117 -6.29 -6.86 -23.23
C THR A 117 -6.50 -5.89 -24.40
N LYS A 118 -5.99 -6.21 -25.59
CA LYS A 118 -6.22 -5.41 -26.80
C LYS A 118 -7.70 -5.31 -27.15
N ASP A 119 -8.41 -6.44 -27.15
CA ASP A 119 -9.85 -6.47 -27.45
C ASP A 119 -10.66 -5.70 -26.41
N ALA A 120 -10.34 -5.88 -25.12
CA ALA A 120 -11.04 -5.21 -24.03
C ALA A 120 -10.85 -3.69 -24.04
N LEU A 121 -9.67 -3.21 -24.45
CA LEU A 121 -9.31 -1.80 -24.47
C LEU A 121 -9.48 -1.14 -25.84
N ALA A 122 -9.91 -1.87 -26.87
CA ALA A 122 -9.99 -1.35 -28.25
C ALA A 122 -10.86 -0.10 -28.39
N SER A 123 -11.95 -0.01 -27.63
CA SER A 123 -12.86 1.13 -27.66
C SER A 123 -12.33 2.40 -26.98
N LEU A 124 -11.22 2.33 -26.23
CA LEU A 124 -10.60 3.52 -25.63
C LEU A 124 -10.18 4.56 -26.67
N SER A 125 -9.72 4.09 -27.87
CA SER A 125 -9.41 4.99 -28.97
C SER A 125 -10.69 5.68 -29.50
N PRO A 126 -10.64 6.98 -29.83
CA PRO A 126 -9.44 7.82 -29.95
C PRO A 126 -9.06 8.61 -28.68
N LEU A 127 -9.78 8.47 -27.56
CA LEU A 127 -9.58 9.30 -26.37
C LEU A 127 -8.33 8.90 -25.57
N VAL A 128 -8.05 7.60 -25.46
CA VAL A 128 -6.90 7.07 -24.73
C VAL A 128 -6.15 6.10 -25.64
N LYS A 129 -4.86 6.31 -25.81
CA LYS A 129 -3.96 5.39 -26.53
C LYS A 129 -3.66 4.19 -25.64
N HIS A 130 -3.56 3.00 -26.23
CA HIS A 130 -3.18 1.78 -25.51
C HIS A 130 -1.93 1.15 -26.13
N ALA A 131 -0.98 0.76 -25.26
CA ALA A 131 0.18 -0.06 -25.62
C ALA A 131 0.35 -1.20 -24.61
N SER A 132 0.84 -2.35 -25.05
CA SER A 132 1.19 -3.47 -24.18
C SER A 132 2.71 -3.61 -24.11
N MET A 133 3.29 -3.68 -22.92
CA MET A 133 4.72 -3.93 -22.75
C MET A 133 5.16 -5.23 -23.43
N LEU A 134 4.31 -6.26 -23.41
CA LEU A 134 4.62 -7.57 -24.00
C LEU A 134 4.73 -7.57 -25.53
N ASP A 135 4.25 -6.51 -26.20
CA ASP A 135 4.44 -6.32 -27.66
C ASP A 135 5.74 -5.58 -28.00
N LEU A 136 6.38 -4.97 -27.01
CA LEU A 136 7.56 -4.15 -27.19
C LEU A 136 8.84 -5.01 -27.10
N LYS A 137 9.84 -4.65 -27.88
CA LYS A 137 11.15 -5.31 -27.91
C LYS A 137 12.23 -4.28 -27.56
N PRO A 138 12.44 -4.02 -26.26
CA PRO A 138 13.40 -3.00 -25.85
C PRO A 138 14.83 -3.41 -26.23
N VAL A 139 15.59 -2.46 -26.79
CA VAL A 139 17.00 -2.63 -27.19
C VAL A 139 17.96 -1.83 -26.31
N VAL A 140 17.45 -1.14 -25.29
CA VAL A 140 18.23 -0.28 -24.39
C VAL A 140 19.04 -1.10 -23.38
N GLU A 141 20.21 -0.61 -23.06
CA GLU A 141 20.99 -1.09 -21.92
C GLU A 141 20.54 -0.39 -20.63
N LEU A 142 20.54 -1.13 -19.54
CA LEU A 142 20.14 -0.60 -18.24
C LEU A 142 21.30 0.08 -17.53
N PRO A 143 21.12 1.32 -17.06
CA PRO A 143 22.09 2.00 -16.19
C PRO A 143 22.34 1.21 -14.90
N GLU A 144 23.54 1.30 -14.33
CA GLU A 144 23.92 0.61 -13.09
C GLU A 144 22.94 0.87 -11.93
N ARG A 145 22.48 2.12 -11.79
CA ARG A 145 21.49 2.48 -10.78
C ARG A 145 20.19 1.66 -10.94
N ILE A 146 19.69 1.55 -12.17
CA ILE A 146 18.45 0.77 -12.42
C ILE A 146 18.70 -0.72 -12.19
N GLN A 147 19.90 -1.23 -12.47
CA GLN A 147 20.25 -2.62 -12.15
C GLN A 147 20.26 -2.87 -10.63
N ALA A 148 20.72 -1.90 -9.83
CA ALA A 148 20.66 -1.96 -8.37
C ALA A 148 19.20 -1.91 -7.89
N ASP A 149 18.40 -0.99 -8.41
CA ASP A 149 16.96 -0.86 -8.10
C ASP A 149 16.20 -2.17 -8.41
N ILE A 150 16.52 -2.86 -9.52
CA ILE A 150 15.91 -4.17 -9.86
C ILE A 150 16.18 -5.20 -8.77
N LYS A 151 17.40 -5.29 -8.27
CA LYS A 151 17.76 -6.25 -7.21
C LYS A 151 17.00 -5.97 -5.92
N GLU A 152 16.95 -4.70 -5.52
CA GLU A 152 16.25 -4.27 -4.31
C GLU A 152 14.75 -4.56 -4.40
N ILE A 153 14.09 -4.11 -5.47
CA ILE A 153 12.64 -4.32 -5.67
C ILE A 153 12.32 -5.80 -5.79
N SER A 154 13.15 -6.59 -6.47
CA SER A 154 12.93 -8.03 -6.60
C SER A 154 13.04 -8.76 -5.25
N LEU A 155 13.88 -8.28 -4.35
CA LEU A 155 13.93 -8.77 -2.97
C LEU A 155 12.63 -8.42 -2.22
N TRP A 156 12.18 -7.17 -2.30
CA TRP A 156 10.89 -6.76 -1.71
C TRP A 156 9.71 -7.53 -2.28
N ASP A 157 9.71 -7.80 -3.58
CA ASP A 157 8.67 -8.62 -4.23
C ASP A 157 8.63 -10.05 -3.70
N ALA A 158 9.81 -10.65 -3.47
CA ALA A 158 9.90 -11.98 -2.87
C ALA A 158 9.42 -11.96 -1.42
N GLN A 159 9.85 -10.99 -0.62
CA GLN A 159 9.39 -10.78 0.76
C GLN A 159 7.87 -10.59 0.84
N TYR A 160 7.31 -9.72 -0.01
CA TYR A 160 5.87 -9.48 -0.13
C TYR A 160 5.11 -10.75 -0.52
N THR A 161 5.62 -11.49 -1.50
CA THR A 161 4.97 -12.73 -1.98
C THR A 161 4.98 -13.83 -0.93
N LEU A 162 6.09 -13.96 -0.21
CA LEU A 162 6.28 -14.95 0.84
C LEU A 162 5.66 -14.52 2.18
N MET A 163 5.27 -13.25 2.30
CA MET A 163 4.81 -12.62 3.55
C MET A 163 5.78 -12.88 4.71
N ARG A 164 7.06 -12.65 4.47
CA ARG A 164 8.15 -12.76 5.44
C ARG A 164 9.35 -11.91 4.98
N GLU A 165 10.18 -11.52 5.93
CA GLU A 165 11.33 -10.64 5.65
C GLU A 165 12.57 -11.41 5.17
N GLU A 166 12.70 -12.67 5.53
CA GLU A 166 13.83 -13.51 5.12
C GLU A 166 13.50 -14.25 3.83
N VAL A 167 14.38 -14.12 2.83
CA VAL A 167 14.35 -14.89 1.57
C VAL A 167 15.57 -15.80 1.56
N ASP A 168 15.37 -17.10 1.76
CA ASP A 168 16.46 -18.06 1.84
C ASP A 168 16.92 -18.48 0.45
N MET A 169 18.06 -17.96 0.02
CA MET A 169 18.65 -18.29 -1.29
C MET A 169 19.15 -19.72 -1.40
N ASN A 170 19.25 -20.46 -0.30
CA ASN A 170 19.54 -21.90 -0.31
C ASN A 170 18.28 -22.73 -0.53
N ASN A 171 17.10 -22.15 -0.27
CA ASN A 171 15.82 -22.77 -0.58
C ASN A 171 15.53 -22.64 -2.09
N PRO A 172 15.40 -23.74 -2.85
CA PRO A 172 15.16 -23.68 -4.30
C PRO A 172 13.89 -22.91 -4.69
N SER A 173 12.85 -22.95 -3.86
CA SER A 173 11.58 -22.25 -4.13
C SER A 173 11.72 -20.73 -3.98
N ASP A 174 12.41 -20.28 -2.93
CA ASP A 174 12.64 -18.86 -2.68
C ASP A 174 13.56 -18.25 -3.75
N ARG A 175 14.64 -18.98 -4.08
CA ARG A 175 15.55 -18.57 -5.14
C ARG A 175 14.82 -18.46 -6.48
N ALA A 176 14.02 -19.45 -6.86
CA ALA A 176 13.27 -19.43 -8.11
C ALA A 176 12.28 -18.26 -8.17
N LEU A 177 11.64 -17.91 -7.03
CA LEU A 177 10.78 -16.73 -6.96
C LEU A 177 11.59 -15.45 -7.15
N TYR A 178 12.71 -15.27 -6.46
CA TYR A 178 13.56 -14.10 -6.59
C TYR A 178 14.10 -13.94 -8.02
N GLU A 179 14.57 -15.03 -8.64
CA GLU A 179 15.07 -15.03 -10.03
C GLU A 179 13.95 -14.65 -11.01
N LEU A 180 12.74 -15.16 -10.82
CA LEU A 180 11.56 -14.76 -11.61
C LEU A 180 11.25 -13.25 -11.47
N ARG A 181 11.38 -12.71 -10.25
CA ARG A 181 11.16 -11.27 -10.04
C ARG A 181 12.27 -10.43 -10.68
N ILE A 182 13.52 -10.86 -10.62
CA ILE A 182 14.64 -10.22 -11.35
C ILE A 182 14.35 -10.17 -12.85
N GLU A 183 13.94 -11.29 -13.45
CA GLU A 183 13.63 -11.37 -14.88
C GLU A 183 12.52 -10.38 -15.26
N ARG A 184 11.39 -10.41 -14.54
CA ARG A 184 10.23 -9.56 -14.82
C ARG A 184 10.52 -8.07 -14.59
N ASN A 185 11.17 -7.73 -13.50
CA ASN A 185 11.56 -6.35 -13.23
C ASN A 185 12.60 -5.83 -14.23
N THR A 186 13.51 -6.70 -14.71
CA THR A 186 14.47 -6.34 -15.77
C THR A 186 13.75 -6.04 -17.09
N PHE A 187 12.80 -6.89 -17.47
CA PHE A 187 11.99 -6.67 -18.66
C PHE A 187 11.17 -5.38 -18.57
N ALA A 188 10.48 -5.16 -17.44
CA ALA A 188 9.68 -3.96 -17.21
C ALA A 188 10.55 -2.70 -17.20
N ALA A 189 11.73 -2.75 -16.58
CA ALA A 189 12.69 -1.63 -16.57
C ALA A 189 13.16 -1.25 -17.97
N LYS A 190 13.59 -2.22 -18.78
CA LYS A 190 14.05 -1.97 -20.17
C LYS A 190 12.92 -1.38 -21.01
N THR A 191 11.74 -1.97 -20.92
CA THR A 191 10.58 -1.52 -21.70
C THR A 191 10.12 -0.13 -21.29
N ALA A 192 10.03 0.13 -19.98
CA ALA A 192 9.67 1.45 -19.46
C ALA A 192 10.70 2.51 -19.84
N LEU A 193 12.01 2.18 -19.70
CA LEU A 193 13.09 3.12 -20.03
C LEU A 193 12.99 3.59 -21.49
N GLN A 194 12.89 2.65 -22.42
CA GLN A 194 12.76 2.98 -23.85
C GLN A 194 11.44 3.70 -24.12
N PHE A 195 10.31 3.19 -23.64
CA PHE A 195 8.99 3.74 -23.92
C PHE A 195 8.83 5.18 -23.40
N ILE A 196 9.31 5.48 -22.20
CA ILE A 196 9.26 6.82 -21.61
C ILE A 196 10.19 7.78 -22.36
N GLN A 197 11.37 7.33 -22.80
CA GLN A 197 12.28 8.14 -23.64
C GLN A 197 11.67 8.49 -25.00
N ASP A 198 10.96 7.55 -25.62
CA ASP A 198 10.34 7.74 -26.93
C ASP A 198 9.08 8.60 -26.83
N GLU A 199 8.22 8.32 -25.85
CA GLU A 199 6.93 9.00 -25.68
C GLU A 199 7.05 10.38 -25.00
N LYS A 200 8.04 10.60 -24.13
CA LYS A 200 8.29 11.84 -23.40
C LYS A 200 7.02 12.37 -22.70
N PRO A 201 6.42 11.60 -21.80
CA PRO A 201 5.27 12.08 -21.03
C PRO A 201 5.69 13.21 -20.08
N ASP A 202 4.75 14.11 -19.78
CA ASP A 202 4.95 15.13 -18.74
C ASP A 202 4.86 14.52 -17.33
N VAL A 203 4.04 13.46 -17.18
CA VAL A 203 3.85 12.75 -15.91
C VAL A 203 3.54 11.27 -16.14
N VAL A 204 4.05 10.43 -15.22
CA VAL A 204 3.75 8.98 -15.19
C VAL A 204 2.91 8.67 -13.95
N LEU A 205 1.77 8.02 -14.15
CA LEU A 205 0.86 7.57 -13.10
C LEU A 205 1.01 6.07 -12.87
N ILE A 206 1.24 5.68 -11.61
CA ILE A 206 1.59 4.31 -11.26
C ILE A 206 0.90 3.92 -9.95
N PRO A 207 0.12 2.84 -9.90
CA PRO A 207 -0.36 2.29 -8.63
C PRO A 207 0.79 1.93 -7.70
N ASN A 208 0.65 2.06 -6.40
CA ASN A 208 1.58 1.65 -5.35
C ASN A 208 2.99 2.28 -5.43
N GLY A 209 3.73 2.06 -6.50
CA GLY A 209 5.06 2.63 -6.74
C GLY A 209 6.19 2.05 -5.90
N LEU A 210 5.98 0.93 -5.19
CA LEU A 210 7.00 0.29 -4.35
C LEU A 210 7.37 -1.11 -4.80
N ILE A 211 6.38 -1.97 -5.01
CA ILE A 211 6.55 -3.39 -5.28
C ILE A 211 6.22 -3.73 -6.73
N LEU A 212 6.61 -4.93 -7.13
CA LEU A 212 6.37 -5.51 -8.45
C LEU A 212 6.91 -4.61 -9.58
N GLU A 213 6.41 -4.82 -10.77
CA GLU A 213 6.74 -3.99 -11.93
C GLU A 213 6.32 -2.52 -11.73
N LEU A 214 5.41 -2.25 -10.78
CA LEU A 214 4.99 -0.89 -10.40
C LEU A 214 6.17 -0.11 -9.78
N GLY A 215 6.91 -0.74 -8.88
CA GLY A 215 8.07 -0.14 -8.23
C GLY A 215 9.19 0.17 -9.22
N ILE A 216 9.53 -0.75 -10.12
CA ILE A 216 10.63 -0.51 -11.06
C ILE A 216 10.26 0.52 -12.13
N VAL A 217 9.02 0.57 -12.62
CA VAL A 217 8.57 1.60 -13.56
C VAL A 217 8.61 2.98 -12.90
N PHE A 218 8.22 3.08 -11.63
CA PHE A 218 8.37 4.31 -10.84
C PHE A 218 9.85 4.76 -10.77
N ARG A 219 10.78 3.86 -10.43
CA ARG A 219 12.21 4.17 -10.36
C ARG A 219 12.77 4.62 -11.70
N VAL A 220 12.36 4.00 -12.79
CA VAL A 220 12.76 4.38 -14.15
C VAL A 220 12.24 5.79 -14.51
N ALA A 221 10.97 6.10 -14.23
CA ALA A 221 10.43 7.44 -14.46
C ALA A 221 11.22 8.51 -13.69
N ARG A 222 11.52 8.27 -12.42
CA ARG A 222 12.32 9.18 -11.58
C ARG A 222 13.78 9.28 -12.04
N TYR A 223 14.38 8.19 -12.52
CA TYR A 223 15.73 8.20 -13.11
C TYR A 223 15.81 9.12 -14.34
N LEU A 224 14.76 9.11 -15.16
CA LEU A 224 14.65 9.97 -16.35
C LEU A 224 14.27 11.43 -16.02
N GLY A 225 14.06 11.78 -14.75
CA GLY A 225 13.64 13.11 -14.32
C GLY A 225 12.18 13.45 -14.68
N ILE A 226 11.38 12.44 -15.04
CA ILE A 226 9.95 12.63 -15.33
C ILE A 226 9.18 12.63 -14.01
N ASP A 227 8.21 13.54 -13.88
CA ASP A 227 7.31 13.55 -12.74
C ASP A 227 6.51 12.24 -12.67
N ALA A 228 6.45 11.65 -11.49
CA ALA A 228 5.73 10.42 -11.25
C ALA A 228 4.76 10.58 -10.09
N VAL A 229 3.52 10.20 -10.31
CA VAL A 229 2.49 10.20 -9.26
C VAL A 229 2.11 8.76 -8.96
N THR A 230 2.25 8.39 -7.69
CA THR A 230 1.84 7.08 -7.21
C THR A 230 0.56 7.19 -6.39
N TYR A 231 -0.25 6.14 -6.41
CA TYR A 231 -1.54 6.14 -5.72
C TYR A 231 -1.89 4.78 -5.14
N GLU A 232 -2.64 4.79 -4.04
CA GLU A 232 -3.14 3.60 -3.36
C GLU A 232 -4.47 3.92 -2.64
N PHE A 233 -5.24 2.89 -2.31
CA PHE A 233 -6.52 3.04 -1.62
C PHE A 233 -6.35 2.93 -0.12
N ASN A 234 -7.01 3.81 0.60
CA ASN A 234 -7.06 3.76 2.05
C ASN A 234 -8.28 2.95 2.56
N ASP A 235 -8.45 2.93 3.86
CA ASP A 235 -9.58 2.26 4.52
C ASP A 235 -10.94 2.92 4.23
N GLN A 236 -10.94 4.22 3.84
CA GLN A 236 -12.16 5.00 3.66
C GLN A 236 -12.60 4.97 2.19
N ARG A 237 -13.90 4.81 1.93
CA ARG A 237 -14.47 4.94 0.59
C ARG A 237 -14.47 6.42 0.14
N GLU A 238 -14.51 6.61 -1.17
CA GLU A 238 -14.48 7.95 -1.81
C GLU A 238 -13.21 8.73 -1.50
N GLN A 239 -12.11 8.02 -1.19
CA GLN A 239 -10.80 8.62 -0.93
C GLN A 239 -9.68 7.77 -1.51
N ILE A 240 -8.59 8.45 -1.86
CA ILE A 240 -7.36 7.88 -2.39
C ILE A 240 -6.14 8.49 -1.71
N TRP A 241 -5.11 7.69 -1.50
CA TRP A 241 -3.78 8.17 -1.15
C TRP A 241 -2.98 8.48 -2.40
N LEU A 242 -2.29 9.62 -2.41
CA LEU A 242 -1.51 10.12 -3.54
C LEU A 242 -0.15 10.64 -3.06
N ALA A 243 0.89 10.37 -3.84
CA ALA A 243 2.21 10.97 -3.64
C ALA A 243 2.81 11.39 -4.99
N GLN A 244 3.38 12.60 -5.05
CA GLN A 244 4.15 13.08 -6.19
C GLN A 244 5.63 12.81 -5.95
N ASN A 245 6.30 12.22 -6.93
CA ASN A 245 7.73 11.95 -6.96
C ASN A 245 8.26 11.05 -5.83
N SER A 246 7.37 10.40 -5.10
CA SER A 246 7.61 9.43 -4.06
C SER A 246 6.68 8.23 -4.22
N SER A 247 7.06 7.06 -3.67
CA SER A 247 6.10 5.96 -3.54
C SER A 247 5.10 6.28 -2.44
N ILE A 248 3.80 6.16 -2.75
CA ILE A 248 2.73 6.37 -1.75
C ILE A 248 2.85 5.44 -0.55
N MET A 249 3.49 4.29 -0.72
CA MET A 249 3.74 3.34 0.36
C MET A 249 4.73 3.87 1.40
N ARG A 250 5.46 4.95 1.12
CA ARG A 250 6.31 5.65 2.10
C ARG A 250 5.50 6.52 3.04
N GLN A 251 4.29 6.93 2.63
CA GLN A 251 3.41 7.80 3.42
C GLN A 251 4.13 9.08 3.90
N GLU A 252 4.83 9.73 2.99
CA GLU A 252 5.53 10.99 3.29
C GLU A 252 4.50 12.09 3.58
N THR A 253 4.63 12.70 4.75
CA THR A 253 3.67 13.71 5.25
C THR A 253 4.29 15.07 5.53
N ASP A 254 5.54 15.31 5.13
CA ASP A 254 6.23 16.57 5.38
C ASP A 254 5.45 17.76 4.82
N TYR A 255 5.04 17.68 3.56
CA TYR A 255 4.25 18.72 2.90
C TYR A 255 2.91 19.02 3.60
N LEU A 256 2.30 17.97 4.19
CA LEU A 256 1.05 18.10 4.95
C LEU A 256 1.29 18.82 6.27
N VAL A 257 2.35 18.47 6.98
CA VAL A 257 2.74 19.10 8.24
C VAL A 257 3.11 20.56 8.01
N GLU A 258 3.95 20.85 7.02
CA GLU A 258 4.35 22.22 6.66
C GLU A 258 3.14 23.11 6.33
N ALA A 259 2.17 22.60 5.57
CA ALA A 259 1.01 23.35 5.14
C ALA A 259 -0.06 23.52 6.23
N ARG A 260 -0.20 22.57 7.15
CA ARG A 260 -1.38 22.46 8.03
C ARG A 260 -1.06 22.46 9.52
N TYR A 261 0.20 22.34 9.91
CA TYR A 261 0.60 22.25 11.32
C TYR A 261 0.17 23.44 12.18
N SER A 262 0.24 24.64 11.62
CA SER A 262 -0.14 25.88 12.31
C SER A 262 -1.65 26.09 12.45
N GLN A 263 -2.47 25.26 11.78
CA GLN A 263 -3.92 25.37 11.88
C GLN A 263 -4.40 24.84 13.24
N PRO A 264 -5.18 25.61 13.98
CA PRO A 264 -5.62 25.20 15.33
C PRO A 264 -6.54 23.98 15.27
N MET A 265 -6.54 23.22 16.36
CA MET A 265 -7.59 22.23 16.62
C MET A 265 -8.87 22.96 16.99
N THR A 266 -9.94 22.71 16.24
CA THR A 266 -11.29 23.11 16.59
C THR A 266 -12.05 21.95 17.24
N ASP A 267 -13.12 22.25 17.97
CA ASP A 267 -13.97 21.22 18.56
C ASP A 267 -14.48 20.22 17.50
N GLU A 268 -14.87 20.71 16.32
CA GLU A 268 -15.31 19.87 15.19
C GLU A 268 -14.21 18.89 14.73
N ILE A 269 -12.96 19.37 14.63
CA ILE A 269 -11.81 18.54 14.25
C ILE A 269 -11.57 17.46 15.31
N TYR A 270 -11.63 17.85 16.58
CA TYR A 270 -11.45 16.93 17.70
C TYR A 270 -12.54 15.86 17.72
N GLU A 271 -13.81 16.24 17.62
CA GLU A 271 -14.95 15.33 17.58
C GLU A 271 -14.83 14.32 16.43
N ARG A 272 -14.41 14.76 15.27
CA ARG A 272 -14.26 13.89 14.10
C ARG A 272 -13.19 12.81 14.28
N VAL A 273 -12.06 13.13 14.92
CA VAL A 273 -11.03 12.15 15.27
C VAL A 273 -11.54 11.20 16.35
N ALA A 274 -12.21 11.72 17.37
CA ALA A 274 -12.81 10.94 18.45
C ALA A 274 -13.86 9.95 17.92
N ASP A 275 -14.69 10.37 16.99
CA ASP A 275 -15.68 9.49 16.33
C ASP A 275 -15.01 8.33 15.59
N LEU A 276 -13.92 8.61 14.86
CA LEU A 276 -13.16 7.56 14.19
C LEU A 276 -12.55 6.57 15.20
N GLU A 277 -11.95 7.07 16.28
CA GLU A 277 -11.38 6.23 17.34
C GLU A 277 -12.48 5.39 18.01
N ASN A 278 -13.61 5.99 18.37
CA ASN A 278 -14.76 5.30 18.97
C ASN A 278 -15.35 4.23 18.04
N ALA A 279 -15.43 4.49 16.73
CA ALA A 279 -15.87 3.49 15.76
C ALA A 279 -14.90 2.30 15.69
N ARG A 280 -13.59 2.57 15.75
CA ARG A 280 -12.54 1.56 15.79
C ARG A 280 -12.58 0.75 17.09
N ARG A 281 -12.74 1.39 18.25
CA ARG A 281 -12.95 0.72 19.55
C ARG A 281 -14.17 -0.20 19.51
N GLY A 282 -15.26 0.27 18.96
CA GLY A 282 -16.50 -0.49 18.84
C GLY A 282 -16.52 -1.53 17.72
N ALA A 283 -15.42 -1.70 16.97
CA ALA A 283 -15.37 -2.51 15.74
C ALA A 283 -16.54 -2.22 14.78
N ARG A 284 -16.97 -0.97 14.73
CA ARG A 284 -18.11 -0.50 13.94
C ARG A 284 -17.65 0.07 12.59
N VAL A 285 -18.62 0.19 11.68
CA VAL A 285 -18.42 0.96 10.44
C VAL A 285 -18.32 2.43 10.79
N TRP A 286 -17.34 3.12 10.23
CA TRP A 286 -17.21 4.56 10.27
C TRP A 286 -17.43 5.12 8.85
N GLY A 287 -18.40 6.01 8.69
CA GLY A 287 -18.85 6.42 7.37
C GLY A 287 -19.30 5.22 6.53
N LYS A 288 -18.64 5.00 5.38
CA LYS A 288 -18.92 3.87 4.48
C LYS A 288 -17.87 2.74 4.59
N SER A 289 -16.99 2.76 5.60
CA SER A 289 -15.80 1.89 5.67
C SER A 289 -15.71 1.14 6.98
N LYS A 290 -15.24 -0.10 6.90
CA LYS A 290 -14.89 -0.93 8.06
C LYS A 290 -13.59 -1.65 7.76
N ARG A 291 -12.64 -1.62 8.71
CA ARG A 291 -11.42 -2.43 8.62
C ARG A 291 -11.77 -3.92 8.74
N LEU A 292 -11.37 -4.72 7.77
CA LEU A 292 -11.68 -6.16 7.74
C LEU A 292 -11.09 -6.94 8.92
N TRP A 293 -9.96 -6.48 9.44
CA TRP A 293 -9.27 -7.11 10.58
C TRP A 293 -9.78 -6.63 11.94
N GLN A 294 -10.57 -5.56 11.99
CA GLN A 294 -11.09 -4.98 13.24
C GLN A 294 -12.51 -5.49 13.50
N TYR A 295 -12.62 -6.61 14.20
CA TYR A 295 -13.88 -7.32 14.44
C TYR A 295 -14.21 -7.56 15.90
N VAL A 296 -13.27 -7.26 16.83
CA VAL A 296 -13.46 -7.38 18.26
C VAL A 296 -13.77 -6.01 18.83
N SER A 297 -14.94 -5.84 19.45
CA SER A 297 -15.28 -4.64 20.18
C SER A 297 -14.54 -4.55 21.49
N SER A 298 -14.28 -3.33 21.97
CA SER A 298 -13.70 -3.07 23.28
C SER A 298 -14.54 -3.72 24.38
N GLN A 299 -13.85 -4.32 25.34
CA GLN A 299 -14.41 -4.86 26.57
C GLN A 299 -13.99 -4.02 27.80
N GLY A 300 -13.13 -3.02 27.55
CA GLY A 300 -12.60 -2.10 28.54
C GLY A 300 -11.29 -2.58 29.21
N ALA A 301 -10.58 -1.63 29.76
CA ALA A 301 -9.26 -1.81 30.36
C ALA A 301 -9.24 -2.85 31.50
N ALA A 302 -10.23 -2.80 32.40
CA ALA A 302 -10.30 -3.69 33.55
C ALA A 302 -10.48 -5.17 33.17
N GLU A 303 -11.38 -5.44 32.20
CA GLU A 303 -11.61 -6.81 31.73
C GLU A 303 -10.40 -7.32 30.95
N THR A 304 -9.77 -6.47 30.15
CA THR A 304 -8.55 -6.83 29.41
C THR A 304 -7.38 -7.17 30.34
N ARG A 305 -7.17 -6.41 31.43
CA ARG A 305 -6.18 -6.76 32.46
C ARG A 305 -6.46 -8.13 33.08
N LYS A 306 -7.72 -8.41 33.42
CA LYS A 306 -8.14 -9.69 33.96
C LYS A 306 -7.95 -10.84 32.99
N MET A 307 -8.37 -10.67 31.72
CA MET A 307 -8.22 -11.70 30.69
C MET A 307 -6.75 -12.09 30.47
N LEU A 308 -5.84 -11.13 30.55
CA LEU A 308 -4.41 -11.32 30.38
C LEU A 308 -3.69 -11.68 31.70
N ASN A 309 -4.41 -11.72 32.83
CA ASN A 309 -3.84 -11.95 34.16
C ASN A 309 -2.67 -11.00 34.46
N LEU A 310 -2.84 -9.70 34.15
CA LEU A 310 -1.83 -8.67 34.37
C LEU A 310 -1.88 -8.20 35.83
N ASP A 311 -0.70 -8.02 36.40
CA ASP A 311 -0.51 -7.44 37.74
C ASP A 311 -0.31 -5.91 37.69
N ASP A 312 0.14 -5.31 38.80
CA ASP A 312 0.30 -3.85 38.97
C ASP A 312 1.60 -3.30 38.33
N ARG A 313 2.48 -4.15 37.80
CA ARG A 313 3.69 -3.68 37.14
C ARG A 313 3.36 -2.87 35.87
N PRO A 314 4.21 -1.90 35.53
CA PRO A 314 4.03 -1.15 34.29
C PRO A 314 3.95 -2.06 33.05
N ILE A 315 3.13 -1.67 32.09
CA ILE A 315 2.89 -2.41 30.86
C ILE A 315 3.56 -1.70 29.68
N VAL A 316 4.44 -2.42 29.00
CA VAL A 316 4.98 -2.02 27.69
C VAL A 316 4.20 -2.76 26.61
N MET A 317 3.54 -2.03 25.72
CA MET A 317 2.81 -2.59 24.60
C MET A 317 3.68 -2.56 23.35
N LEU A 318 3.98 -3.72 22.77
CA LEU A 318 4.58 -3.84 21.44
C LEU A 318 3.49 -4.11 20.42
N ALA A 319 3.28 -3.17 19.49
CA ALA A 319 2.33 -3.31 18.40
C ALA A 319 3.07 -3.74 17.13
N ALA A 320 2.86 -4.99 16.69
CA ALA A 320 3.49 -5.55 15.51
C ALA A 320 2.72 -5.22 14.22
N ASN A 321 3.44 -5.20 13.08
CA ASN A 321 2.86 -5.20 11.73
C ASN A 321 2.78 -6.65 11.21
N VAL A 322 2.17 -6.82 10.03
CA VAL A 322 2.24 -8.06 9.25
C VAL A 322 3.61 -8.13 8.57
N LEU A 323 4.31 -9.26 8.68
CA LEU A 323 5.61 -9.46 8.04
C LEU A 323 5.47 -9.44 6.51
N GLY A 324 6.40 -8.78 5.83
CA GLY A 324 6.41 -8.69 4.37
C GLY A 324 5.32 -7.79 3.77
N ASP A 325 4.52 -7.09 4.58
CA ASP A 325 3.56 -6.10 4.08
C ASP A 325 4.28 -4.94 3.38
N SER A 326 3.73 -4.46 2.27
CA SER A 326 4.31 -3.36 1.50
C SER A 326 4.50 -2.06 2.30
N LEU A 327 3.73 -1.86 3.37
CA LEU A 327 3.90 -0.75 4.31
C LEU A 327 5.08 -0.94 5.29
N THR A 328 5.73 -2.11 5.31
CA THR A 328 6.90 -2.37 6.17
C THR A 328 8.20 -2.45 5.39
N LEU A 329 8.15 -2.79 4.10
CA LEU A 329 9.32 -3.02 3.27
C LEU A 329 10.18 -1.75 3.07
N GLY A 330 11.49 -1.88 3.32
CA GLY A 330 12.46 -0.80 3.18
C GLY A 330 12.20 0.38 4.13
N ARG A 331 11.64 0.11 5.32
CA ARG A 331 11.40 1.09 6.39
C ARG A 331 12.29 0.85 7.62
N ASP A 332 13.36 0.12 7.43
CA ASP A 332 14.34 -0.17 8.46
C ASP A 332 15.11 1.10 8.85
N ILE A 333 15.43 1.26 10.14
CA ILE A 333 16.24 2.37 10.65
C ILE A 333 17.55 1.82 11.24
N PHE A 334 17.50 1.06 12.32
CA PHE A 334 18.66 0.51 13.01
C PHE A 334 18.64 -1.02 13.08
N ALA A 335 17.48 -1.63 12.96
CA ALA A 335 17.34 -3.06 12.79
C ALA A 335 17.35 -3.39 11.28
N SER A 336 17.92 -4.52 10.90
CA SER A 336 17.91 -4.99 9.51
C SER A 336 16.53 -5.53 9.07
N SER A 337 15.63 -5.73 10.03
CA SER A 337 14.26 -6.19 9.82
C SER A 337 13.41 -6.02 11.08
N MET A 338 12.09 -6.03 10.92
CA MET A 338 11.17 -6.06 12.07
C MET A 338 11.34 -7.36 12.87
N THR A 339 11.64 -8.47 12.22
CA THR A 339 11.96 -9.76 12.87
C THR A 339 13.16 -9.62 13.80
N GLU A 340 14.24 -8.99 13.37
CA GLU A 340 15.42 -8.73 14.21
C GLU A 340 15.05 -7.83 15.41
N TRP A 341 14.33 -6.73 15.13
CA TRP A 341 13.90 -5.82 16.17
C TRP A 341 13.07 -6.52 17.25
N ILE A 342 12.08 -7.32 16.86
CA ILE A 342 11.24 -8.05 17.81
C ILE A 342 12.07 -9.07 18.59
N THR A 343 12.90 -9.85 17.90
CA THR A 343 13.76 -10.86 18.55
C THR A 343 14.62 -10.24 19.67
N LYS A 344 15.35 -9.17 19.35
CA LYS A 344 16.20 -8.49 20.34
C LYS A 344 15.41 -7.80 21.44
N THR A 345 14.24 -7.25 21.10
CA THR A 345 13.36 -6.59 22.07
C THR A 345 12.80 -7.59 23.07
N VAL A 346 12.28 -8.73 22.64
CA VAL A 346 11.75 -9.74 23.57
C VAL A 346 12.86 -10.36 24.42
N GLN A 347 14.07 -10.54 23.88
CA GLN A 347 15.24 -11.00 24.65
C GLN A 347 15.69 -9.99 25.72
N TYR A 348 15.57 -8.69 25.44
CA TYR A 348 15.81 -7.64 26.42
C TYR A 348 14.75 -7.71 27.55
N PHE A 349 13.47 -7.75 27.19
CA PHE A 349 12.39 -7.82 28.17
C PHE A 349 12.33 -9.13 28.95
N ALA A 350 12.86 -10.22 28.43
CA ALA A 350 12.97 -11.47 29.20
C ALA A 350 13.78 -11.31 30.50
N LYS A 351 14.68 -10.32 30.57
CA LYS A 351 15.51 -9.99 31.72
C LYS A 351 14.93 -8.88 32.59
N ARG A 352 13.85 -8.23 32.15
CA ARG A 352 13.21 -7.07 32.82
C ARG A 352 11.91 -7.52 33.52
N THR A 353 12.07 -8.12 34.70
CA THR A 353 10.95 -8.63 35.49
C THR A 353 10.15 -7.55 36.24
N ASP A 354 10.63 -6.33 36.23
CA ASP A 354 10.02 -5.13 36.83
C ASP A 354 8.88 -4.55 35.98
N VAL A 355 8.72 -4.98 34.75
CA VAL A 355 7.66 -4.57 33.82
C VAL A 355 7.01 -5.79 33.14
N GLN A 356 5.84 -5.60 32.56
CA GLN A 356 5.16 -6.59 31.74
C GLN A 356 5.23 -6.17 30.26
N LEU A 357 5.62 -7.09 29.38
CA LEU A 357 5.58 -6.89 27.93
C LEU A 357 4.33 -7.53 27.35
N VAL A 358 3.49 -6.73 26.71
CA VAL A 358 2.30 -7.20 25.99
C VAL A 358 2.53 -7.02 24.49
N ILE A 359 2.67 -8.11 23.76
CA ILE A 359 2.92 -8.13 22.32
C ILE A 359 1.59 -8.35 21.60
N ARG A 360 1.13 -7.35 20.86
CA ARG A 360 -0.05 -7.45 20.00
C ARG A 360 0.36 -7.84 18.58
N VAL A 361 0.14 -9.07 18.22
CA VAL A 361 0.22 -9.54 16.83
C VAL A 361 -0.83 -8.82 16.00
N HIS A 362 -0.47 -8.39 14.78
CA HIS A 362 -1.41 -7.65 13.94
C HIS A 362 -2.64 -8.51 13.59
N PRO A 363 -3.86 -8.04 13.86
CA PRO A 363 -5.08 -8.83 13.60
C PRO A 363 -5.27 -9.21 12.13
N GLY A 364 -4.63 -8.50 11.20
CA GLY A 364 -4.62 -8.78 9.77
C GLY A 364 -3.86 -10.04 9.38
N GLU A 365 -2.99 -10.61 10.22
CA GLU A 365 -2.31 -11.88 9.93
C GLU A 365 -3.29 -13.04 9.63
N LYS A 366 -4.50 -12.99 10.20
CA LYS A 366 -5.55 -13.97 9.89
C LYS A 366 -5.94 -14.02 8.39
N LEU A 367 -5.69 -12.92 7.66
CA LEU A 367 -6.02 -12.82 6.23
C LEU A 367 -4.91 -13.41 5.35
N VAL A 368 -3.75 -13.70 5.93
CA VAL A 368 -2.55 -14.24 5.25
C VAL A 368 -2.01 -15.47 5.98
N PRO A 369 -2.78 -16.56 6.09
CA PRO A 369 -2.45 -17.70 6.93
C PRO A 369 -1.17 -18.45 6.52
N GLN A 370 -0.66 -18.20 5.32
CA GLN A 370 0.61 -18.74 4.81
C GLN A 370 1.83 -17.95 5.30
N ALA A 371 1.63 -16.77 5.90
CA ALA A 371 2.70 -15.94 6.40
C ALA A 371 3.34 -16.56 7.67
N LYS A 372 4.63 -16.26 7.90
CA LYS A 372 5.24 -16.50 9.20
C LYS A 372 4.58 -15.57 10.21
N SER A 373 3.94 -16.13 11.24
CA SER A 373 3.27 -15.29 12.23
C SER A 373 4.27 -14.61 13.16
N MET A 374 3.92 -13.43 13.64
CA MET A 374 4.72 -12.71 14.65
C MET A 374 4.82 -13.52 15.96
N GLY A 375 3.78 -14.26 16.32
CA GLY A 375 3.82 -15.20 17.45
C GLY A 375 4.89 -16.27 17.27
N THR A 376 5.12 -16.76 16.04
CA THR A 376 6.20 -17.71 15.74
C THR A 376 7.58 -17.05 15.94
N VAL A 377 7.77 -15.82 15.50
CA VAL A 377 9.02 -15.06 15.71
C VAL A 377 9.34 -14.94 17.20
N VAL A 378 8.36 -14.58 18.02
CA VAL A 378 8.54 -14.47 19.47
C VAL A 378 8.89 -15.83 20.09
N LYS A 379 8.22 -16.91 19.67
CA LYS A 379 8.48 -18.27 20.18
C LYS A 379 9.87 -18.79 19.78
N GLU A 380 10.35 -18.44 18.58
CA GLU A 380 11.72 -18.77 18.16
C GLU A 380 12.76 -18.01 18.95
N ALA A 381 12.50 -16.73 19.27
CA ALA A 381 13.37 -15.88 20.07
C ALA A 381 13.41 -16.31 21.55
N LEU A 382 12.28 -16.76 22.11
CA LEU A 382 12.08 -17.22 23.48
C LEU A 382 11.21 -18.50 23.47
N PRO A 383 11.81 -19.70 23.39
CA PRO A 383 11.08 -20.97 23.41
C PRO A 383 10.22 -21.16 24.67
N GLU A 384 10.69 -20.66 25.80
CA GLU A 384 9.95 -20.57 27.07
C GLU A 384 9.68 -19.11 27.37
N LEU A 385 8.41 -18.70 27.31
CA LEU A 385 8.00 -17.33 27.63
C LEU A 385 7.98 -17.10 29.14
N PRO A 386 8.71 -16.11 29.65
CA PRO A 386 8.56 -15.67 31.04
C PRO A 386 7.12 -15.22 31.31
N SER A 387 6.65 -15.40 32.57
CA SER A 387 5.27 -15.10 32.95
C SER A 387 4.85 -13.63 32.81
N HIS A 388 5.80 -12.71 32.66
CA HIS A 388 5.58 -11.28 32.45
C HIS A 388 5.59 -10.88 30.97
N ILE A 389 5.70 -11.84 30.02
CA ILE A 389 5.60 -11.59 28.58
C ILE A 389 4.35 -12.26 28.04
N HIS A 390 3.45 -11.45 27.51
CA HIS A 390 2.16 -11.88 27.00
C HIS A 390 2.10 -11.70 25.50
N VAL A 391 1.73 -12.74 24.75
CA VAL A 391 1.57 -12.69 23.28
C VAL A 391 0.09 -12.82 22.95
N ILE A 392 -0.46 -11.79 22.33
CA ILE A 392 -1.85 -11.76 21.89
C ILE A 392 -1.86 -12.02 20.39
N GLY A 393 -2.35 -13.19 20.00
CA GLY A 393 -2.42 -13.64 18.62
C GLY A 393 -3.45 -12.89 17.77
N ALA A 394 -3.36 -13.08 16.44
CA ALA A 394 -4.27 -12.42 15.49
C ALA A 394 -5.76 -12.80 15.68
N LEU A 395 -6.02 -14.00 16.23
CA LEU A 395 -7.37 -14.52 16.46
C LEU A 395 -7.92 -14.25 17.87
N ASP A 396 -7.08 -13.76 18.78
CA ASP A 396 -7.47 -13.52 20.16
C ASP A 396 -8.50 -12.39 20.24
N LYS A 397 -9.51 -12.58 21.08
CA LYS A 397 -10.63 -11.66 21.26
C LYS A 397 -10.27 -10.49 22.18
N ILE A 398 -9.16 -9.83 21.91
CA ILE A 398 -8.70 -8.65 22.65
C ILE A 398 -8.63 -7.47 21.68
N ASN A 399 -9.25 -6.37 22.07
CA ASN A 399 -9.25 -5.15 21.30
C ASN A 399 -7.93 -4.40 21.47
N THR A 400 -7.32 -3.91 20.39
CA THR A 400 -6.06 -3.17 20.44
C THR A 400 -6.18 -1.86 21.22
N TYR A 401 -7.35 -1.21 21.19
CA TYR A 401 -7.57 0.05 21.92
C TYR A 401 -7.66 -0.14 23.42
N ASP A 402 -8.14 -1.31 23.90
CA ASP A 402 -8.08 -1.65 25.31
C ASP A 402 -6.62 -1.84 25.77
N LEU A 403 -5.75 -2.36 24.91
CA LEU A 403 -4.32 -2.46 25.18
C LEU A 403 -3.63 -1.10 25.21
N ILE A 404 -3.98 -0.18 24.29
CA ILE A 404 -3.49 1.21 24.32
C ILE A 404 -3.87 1.88 25.64
N GLU A 405 -5.09 1.68 26.12
CA GLU A 405 -5.60 2.27 27.35
C GLU A 405 -4.82 1.82 28.60
N ILE A 406 -4.47 0.53 28.67
CA ILE A 406 -3.72 -0.02 29.82
C ILE A 406 -2.21 0.13 29.71
N ALA A 407 -1.67 0.44 28.51
CA ALA A 407 -0.24 0.57 28.30
C ALA A 407 0.33 1.81 28.98
N ASN A 408 1.54 1.68 29.53
CA ASN A 408 2.32 2.78 30.07
C ASN A 408 3.33 3.31 29.04
N VAL A 409 3.81 2.44 28.14
CA VAL A 409 4.77 2.73 27.07
C VAL A 409 4.37 1.95 25.82
N GLY A 410 4.46 2.57 24.64
CA GLY A 410 4.24 1.94 23.34
C GLY A 410 5.54 1.70 22.57
N LEU A 411 5.67 0.54 21.93
CA LEU A 411 6.70 0.24 20.96
C LEU A 411 6.04 -0.01 19.60
N ALA A 412 6.45 0.72 18.58
CA ALA A 412 5.87 0.62 17.23
C ALA A 412 6.96 0.54 16.16
N TYR A 413 6.75 -0.29 15.14
CA TYR A 413 7.64 -0.33 13.97
C TYR A 413 7.17 0.65 12.91
N THR A 414 6.08 0.33 12.18
CA THR A 414 5.49 1.24 11.16
C THR A 414 3.98 1.39 11.33
N THR A 415 3.39 0.81 12.37
CA THR A 415 1.95 0.78 12.59
C THR A 415 1.39 2.13 13.08
N THR A 416 0.17 2.48 12.66
CA THR A 416 -0.56 3.66 13.17
C THR A 416 -0.90 3.57 14.66
N VAL A 417 -0.82 2.38 15.26
CA VAL A 417 -1.03 2.18 16.71
C VAL A 417 -0.08 3.05 17.54
N GLY A 418 1.13 3.33 17.04
CA GLY A 418 2.05 4.25 17.72
C GLY A 418 1.48 5.66 17.84
N LEU A 419 0.90 6.20 16.77
CA LEU A 419 0.21 7.51 16.79
C LEU A 419 -0.99 7.47 17.74
N GLU A 420 -1.83 6.43 17.66
CA GLU A 420 -3.00 6.25 18.51
C GLU A 420 -2.62 6.10 20.00
N THR A 421 -1.46 5.52 20.29
CA THR A 421 -0.89 5.45 21.65
C THR A 421 -0.42 6.82 22.14
N ALA A 422 0.22 7.61 21.29
CA ALA A 422 0.62 8.97 21.59
C ALA A 422 -0.59 9.90 21.85
N MET A 423 -1.68 9.74 21.09
CA MET A 423 -2.95 10.46 21.32
C MET A 423 -3.52 10.18 22.74
N ASN A 424 -3.22 9.04 23.32
CA ASN A 424 -3.60 8.68 24.68
C ASN A 424 -2.56 9.12 25.75
N GLY A 425 -1.63 9.99 25.37
CA GLY A 425 -0.64 10.60 26.29
C GLY A 425 0.50 9.67 26.71
N ARG A 426 0.65 8.51 26.08
CA ARG A 426 1.68 7.53 26.42
C ARG A 426 2.95 7.78 25.60
N PRO A 427 4.16 7.67 26.20
CA PRO A 427 5.39 7.72 25.45
C PRO A 427 5.46 6.56 24.45
N VAL A 428 5.88 6.85 23.23
CA VAL A 428 6.01 5.86 22.17
C VAL A 428 7.44 5.86 21.64
N ILE A 429 8.06 4.69 21.55
CA ILE A 429 9.36 4.52 20.90
C ILE A 429 9.08 3.98 19.49
N SER A 430 9.44 4.78 18.47
CA SER A 430 9.29 4.43 17.06
C SER A 430 10.57 3.78 16.54
N CYS A 431 10.48 2.54 16.08
CA CYS A 431 11.65 1.71 15.75
C CYS A 431 11.88 1.54 14.25
N GLY A 432 10.87 1.84 13.43
CA GLY A 432 10.95 1.90 11.97
C GLY A 432 10.57 3.28 11.45
N GLN A 433 10.71 3.47 10.13
CA GLN A 433 10.35 4.72 9.47
C GLN A 433 8.81 4.85 9.36
N THR A 434 8.21 5.48 10.36
CA THR A 434 6.77 5.81 10.35
C THR A 434 6.52 7.18 9.74
N HIS A 435 5.28 7.44 9.32
CA HIS A 435 4.87 8.77 8.83
C HIS A 435 4.83 9.83 9.93
N TYR A 436 4.82 9.44 11.20
CA TYR A 436 4.80 10.32 12.37
C TYR A 436 6.14 10.41 13.11
N ARG A 437 7.18 9.69 12.68
CA ARG A 437 8.54 9.78 13.22
C ARG A 437 9.12 11.19 12.99
N GLY A 438 9.89 11.70 13.96
CA GLY A 438 10.51 13.02 13.88
C GLY A 438 9.54 14.19 14.07
N ARG A 439 8.29 13.92 14.54
CA ARG A 439 7.27 14.96 14.75
C ARG A 439 7.18 15.46 16.21
N GLY A 440 8.06 15.00 17.09
CA GLY A 440 8.05 15.40 18.51
C GLY A 440 6.98 14.70 19.36
N ILE A 441 6.28 13.72 18.80
CA ILE A 441 5.26 12.88 19.49
C ILE A 441 5.76 11.48 19.78
N THR A 442 6.96 11.14 19.32
CA THR A 442 7.62 9.86 19.55
C THR A 442 9.06 10.06 19.97
N LEU A 443 9.62 9.05 20.58
CA LEU A 443 11.05 8.89 20.84
C LEU A 443 11.63 8.07 19.69
N ASP A 444 12.64 8.59 19.01
CA ASP A 444 13.04 8.15 17.68
C ASP A 444 14.51 7.70 17.62
N PRO A 445 14.89 6.59 18.28
CA PRO A 445 16.27 6.10 18.25
C PRO A 445 16.70 5.72 16.83
N SER A 446 17.96 5.96 16.51
CA SER A 446 18.55 5.70 15.19
C SER A 446 19.63 4.61 15.22
N THR A 447 19.96 4.11 16.40
CA THR A 447 20.91 3.00 16.62
C THR A 447 20.37 2.05 17.70
N TRP A 448 20.93 0.84 17.78
CA TRP A 448 20.60 -0.11 18.86
C TRP A 448 20.96 0.43 20.24
N ASP A 449 22.09 1.12 20.39
CA ASP A 449 22.52 1.70 21.66
C ASP A 449 21.55 2.80 22.10
N GLU A 450 21.13 3.67 21.19
CA GLU A 450 20.08 4.68 21.46
C GLU A 450 18.74 4.04 21.82
N TYR A 451 18.36 2.94 21.17
CA TYR A 451 17.14 2.22 21.47
C TYR A 451 17.12 1.69 22.90
N TYR A 452 18.18 0.99 23.30
CA TYR A 452 18.28 0.48 24.67
C TYR A 452 18.42 1.59 25.70
N ALA A 453 19.19 2.63 25.42
CA ALA A 453 19.31 3.79 26.31
C ALA A 453 17.96 4.51 26.48
N THR A 454 17.16 4.61 25.42
CA THR A 454 15.81 5.18 25.46
C THR A 454 14.87 4.30 26.29
N LEU A 455 14.91 2.98 26.10
CA LEU A 455 14.14 2.04 26.93
C LEU A 455 14.49 2.19 28.42
N GLU A 456 15.78 2.14 28.78
CA GLU A 456 16.22 2.29 30.17
C GLU A 456 15.77 3.62 30.75
N LYS A 457 15.94 4.71 30.02
CA LYS A 457 15.54 6.05 30.46
C LYS A 457 14.03 6.13 30.73
N VAL A 458 13.21 5.65 29.80
CA VAL A 458 11.74 5.71 29.93
C VAL A 458 11.26 4.79 31.05
N LEU A 459 11.81 3.57 31.14
CA LEU A 459 11.36 2.58 32.14
C LEU A 459 11.83 2.91 33.55
N SER A 460 12.91 3.68 33.72
CA SER A 460 13.37 4.12 35.05
C SER A 460 12.45 5.16 35.68
N ASP A 461 11.74 5.97 34.88
CA ASP A 461 10.80 6.98 35.40
C ASP A 461 9.69 7.22 34.34
N ILE A 462 8.77 6.26 34.22
CA ILE A 462 7.65 6.35 33.28
C ILE A 462 6.79 7.61 33.48
N PRO A 463 6.45 8.02 34.73
CA PRO A 463 5.67 9.24 34.97
C PRO A 463 6.32 10.50 34.38
N ALA A 464 7.64 10.64 34.49
CA ALA A 464 8.35 11.80 33.93
C ALA A 464 8.39 11.83 32.40
N HIS A 465 8.09 10.70 31.74
CA HIS A 465 8.08 10.57 30.28
C HIS A 465 6.65 10.56 29.68
N GLN A 466 5.60 10.70 30.49
CA GLN A 466 4.25 10.88 29.94
C GLN A 466 4.20 12.16 29.11
N MET A 467 3.43 12.10 28.02
CA MET A 467 3.29 13.25 27.13
C MET A 467 2.54 14.39 27.84
N ASN A 468 3.00 15.61 27.64
CA ASN A 468 2.32 16.80 28.13
C ASN A 468 1.12 17.16 27.22
N GLU A 469 0.25 18.05 27.69
CA GLU A 469 -0.97 18.47 26.97
C GLU A 469 -0.69 18.94 25.55
N LYS A 470 0.37 19.72 25.33
CA LYS A 470 0.74 20.21 23.99
C LYS A 470 1.15 19.08 23.04
N GLN A 471 1.86 18.10 23.54
CA GLN A 471 2.24 16.92 22.74
C GLN A 471 1.02 16.07 22.39
N ILE A 472 0.09 15.91 23.32
CA ILE A 472 -1.17 15.19 23.09
C ILE A 472 -2.03 15.94 22.07
N GLU A 473 -2.23 17.25 22.25
CA GLU A 473 -2.94 18.09 21.28
C GLU A 473 -2.32 18.00 19.89
N PHE A 474 -0.99 18.03 19.83
CA PHE A 474 -0.29 17.87 18.56
C PHE A 474 -0.51 16.49 17.95
N ALA A 475 -0.48 15.42 18.72
CA ALA A 475 -0.77 14.07 18.22
C ALA A 475 -2.20 13.95 17.66
N TRP A 476 -3.19 14.57 18.30
CA TRP A 476 -4.56 14.64 17.83
C TRP A 476 -4.68 15.47 16.55
N ASN A 477 -4.03 16.63 16.49
CA ASN A 477 -3.97 17.47 15.28
C ASN A 477 -3.36 16.68 14.11
N TYR A 478 -2.21 16.06 14.35
CA TYR A 478 -1.54 15.24 13.34
C TYR A 478 -2.40 14.06 12.88
N ALA A 479 -3.10 13.39 13.81
CA ALA A 479 -4.02 12.31 13.48
C ALA A 479 -5.16 12.78 12.55
N TYR A 480 -5.74 13.97 12.81
CA TYR A 480 -6.73 14.55 11.91
C TYR A 480 -6.16 14.75 10.51
N ARG A 481 -4.98 15.39 10.41
CA ARG A 481 -4.33 15.65 9.12
C ARG A 481 -4.06 14.35 8.37
N PHE A 482 -3.53 13.35 9.05
CA PHE A 482 -3.22 12.05 8.45
C PHE A 482 -4.46 11.24 8.06
N PHE A 483 -5.49 11.20 8.88
CA PHE A 483 -6.67 10.39 8.58
C PHE A 483 -7.68 11.07 7.64
N PHE A 484 -7.72 12.42 7.59
CA PHE A 484 -8.76 13.14 6.89
C PHE A 484 -8.27 14.11 5.82
N GLU A 485 -7.04 14.60 5.88
CA GLU A 485 -6.50 15.53 4.90
C GLU A 485 -5.44 14.89 3.99
N TYR A 486 -4.68 13.90 4.49
CA TYR A 486 -3.74 13.14 3.67
C TYR A 486 -4.43 12.35 2.55
N PRO A 487 -5.53 11.61 2.80
CA PRO A 487 -6.33 11.03 1.73
C PRO A 487 -7.10 12.14 0.99
N ARG A 488 -7.24 11.98 -0.33
CA ARG A 488 -7.93 12.94 -1.19
C ARG A 488 -9.29 12.42 -1.61
N PRO A 489 -10.31 13.29 -1.79
CA PRO A 489 -11.58 12.87 -2.36
C PRO A 489 -11.38 12.21 -3.72
N PHE A 490 -11.96 11.04 -3.91
CA PHE A 490 -11.82 10.28 -5.15
C PHE A 490 -13.05 9.39 -5.38
N PRO A 491 -13.59 9.31 -6.60
CA PRO A 491 -14.89 8.67 -6.81
C PRO A 491 -14.85 7.13 -6.73
N TRP A 492 -13.71 6.50 -7.04
CA TRP A 492 -13.64 5.05 -7.29
C TRP A 492 -12.60 4.34 -6.43
N ARG A 493 -13.06 3.49 -5.54
CA ARG A 493 -12.17 2.62 -4.76
C ARG A 493 -11.87 1.33 -5.52
N LEU A 494 -10.64 0.83 -5.47
CA LEU A 494 -10.24 -0.39 -6.17
C LEU A 494 -11.12 -1.60 -5.83
N MET A 495 -11.31 -1.86 -4.54
CA MET A 495 -12.05 -3.04 -4.06
C MET A 495 -13.55 -3.02 -4.41
N ASN A 496 -14.13 -1.85 -4.65
CA ASN A 496 -15.53 -1.64 -4.97
C ASN A 496 -15.70 -0.88 -6.29
N PHE A 497 -14.71 -0.94 -7.15
CA PHE A 497 -14.61 -0.10 -8.33
C PHE A 497 -15.89 -0.05 -9.17
N TRP A 498 -16.47 -1.21 -9.45
CA TRP A 498 -17.66 -1.30 -10.28
C TRP A 498 -18.92 -0.75 -9.61
N ASP A 499 -19.06 -0.94 -8.29
CA ASP A 499 -20.18 -0.37 -7.53
C ASP A 499 -20.05 1.14 -7.40
N ASP A 500 -18.82 1.63 -7.17
CA ASP A 500 -18.55 3.06 -7.09
C ASP A 500 -18.75 3.74 -8.44
N LEU A 501 -18.46 3.06 -9.55
CA LEU A 501 -18.70 3.56 -10.92
C LEU A 501 -20.20 3.74 -11.22
N GLU A 502 -21.09 2.92 -10.64
CA GLU A 502 -22.55 3.10 -10.74
C GLU A 502 -23.03 4.36 -9.99
N VAL A 503 -22.37 4.71 -8.89
CA VAL A 503 -22.67 5.93 -8.10
C VAL A 503 -22.05 7.18 -8.74
N TRP A 504 -20.84 7.03 -9.24
CA TRP A 504 -20.04 8.08 -9.88
C TRP A 504 -19.65 7.69 -11.31
N PRO A 505 -20.61 7.62 -12.26
CA PRO A 505 -20.26 7.40 -13.67
C PRO A 505 -19.45 8.58 -14.20
N LEU A 506 -18.69 8.36 -15.28
CA LEU A 506 -17.73 9.35 -15.82
C LEU A 506 -18.36 10.71 -16.12
N GLU A 507 -19.54 10.75 -16.70
CA GLU A 507 -20.27 11.98 -16.98
C GLU A 507 -20.62 12.77 -15.72
N LYS A 508 -20.92 12.09 -14.61
CA LYS A 508 -21.14 12.73 -13.31
C LYS A 508 -19.83 13.23 -12.70
N VAL A 509 -18.77 12.43 -12.78
CA VAL A 509 -17.44 12.84 -12.30
C VAL A 509 -16.93 14.08 -13.04
N LEU A 510 -17.16 14.16 -14.36
CA LEU A 510 -16.74 15.27 -15.21
C LEU A 510 -17.72 16.46 -15.21
N SER A 511 -18.89 16.32 -14.57
CA SER A 511 -19.84 17.42 -14.41
C SER A 511 -19.33 18.47 -13.41
N GLU A 512 -20.03 19.59 -13.31
CA GLU A 512 -19.76 20.65 -12.32
C GLU A 512 -19.78 20.11 -10.87
N GLU A 513 -20.75 19.21 -10.56
CA GLU A 513 -20.87 18.53 -9.25
C GLU A 513 -19.59 17.74 -8.95
N GLY A 514 -19.18 16.87 -9.87
CA GLY A 514 -17.98 16.03 -9.70
C GLY A 514 -16.71 16.85 -9.65
N MET A 515 -16.56 17.86 -10.51
CA MET A 515 -15.38 18.71 -10.52
C MET A 515 -15.27 19.62 -9.29
N THR A 516 -16.38 20.01 -8.68
CA THR A 516 -16.37 20.70 -7.39
C THR A 516 -15.73 19.82 -6.29
N GLN A 517 -15.93 18.52 -6.37
CA GLN A 517 -15.43 17.56 -5.38
C GLN A 517 -14.03 17.02 -5.70
N PHE A 518 -13.72 16.73 -6.98
CA PHE A 518 -12.55 15.95 -7.35
C PHE A 518 -11.49 16.71 -8.15
N LYS A 519 -11.72 17.97 -8.56
CA LYS A 519 -10.81 18.75 -9.39
C LYS A 519 -9.38 18.78 -8.84
N ASP A 520 -9.24 19.08 -7.54
CA ASP A 520 -7.92 19.20 -6.92
C ASP A 520 -7.17 17.86 -6.90
N THR A 521 -7.91 16.75 -6.76
CA THR A 521 -7.33 15.40 -6.84
C THR A 521 -6.89 15.06 -8.25
N PHE A 522 -7.69 15.39 -9.27
CA PHE A 522 -7.29 15.18 -10.66
C PHE A 522 -6.10 16.07 -11.07
N GLY A 523 -6.06 17.31 -10.59
CA GLY A 523 -4.89 18.19 -10.78
C GLY A 523 -3.63 17.60 -10.15
N PHE A 524 -3.73 17.09 -8.92
CA PHE A 524 -2.60 16.46 -8.25
C PHE A 524 -2.12 15.18 -8.98
N LEU A 525 -3.04 14.38 -9.51
CA LEU A 525 -2.71 13.19 -10.31
C LEU A 525 -1.87 13.53 -11.55
N VAL A 526 -2.06 14.70 -12.13
CA VAL A 526 -1.26 15.14 -13.28
C VAL A 526 -0.08 16.02 -12.89
N GLY A 527 0.35 15.99 -11.63
CA GLY A 527 1.54 16.68 -11.15
C GLY A 527 1.35 18.16 -10.87
N GLU A 528 0.10 18.64 -10.66
CA GLU A 528 -0.14 19.97 -10.13
C GLU A 528 0.02 19.98 -8.61
N PRO A 529 0.54 21.05 -8.02
CA PRO A 529 0.62 21.16 -6.57
C PRO A 529 -0.80 21.17 -5.96
N PHE A 530 -0.93 20.55 -4.79
CA PHE A 530 -2.21 20.56 -4.09
C PHE A 530 -2.44 21.93 -3.44
N THR A 531 -3.61 22.52 -3.72
CA THR A 531 -4.02 23.78 -3.09
C THR A 531 -4.85 23.48 -1.85
N TRP A 532 -4.34 23.85 -0.68
CA TRP A 532 -5.07 23.72 0.57
C TRP A 532 -6.15 24.82 0.66
N LYS A 533 -7.38 24.41 0.88
CA LYS A 533 -8.45 25.35 1.23
C LYS A 533 -8.22 25.80 2.69
N ASN A 534 -8.14 27.09 2.90
CA ASN A 534 -8.03 27.69 4.25
C ASN A 534 -9.28 27.45 5.06
#